data_adc454f986c4b759971f2b5b24b1a839
#
_entry.id   adc454f986c4b759971f2b5b24b1a839
#
_cell.length_a   1.000
_cell.length_b   1.000
_cell.length_c   1.000
_cell.angle_alpha   90.00
_cell.angle_beta   90.00
_cell.angle_gamma   90.00
#
_symmetry.space_group_name_H-M   'P 1'
#
loop_
_entity.id
_entity.type
_entity.pdbx_description
1 polymer ?
#
loop_
_entity_poly.entity_id
_entity_poly.type
_entity_poly.pdbx_seq_one_letter_code
_entity_poly.pdbx_strand_id
1 'polypeptide(L)'
;MAAIDFDVELRRAGAHATGGWRRVLFLAQRHVLGAAGLVIMTVFVFTAIFADFIARYDPLTVDAARALARPSWAHWMGTDSFGRDVFSRIIHGARISLAVGLGSTALGGSIGVIVGLTSGYLSGWVDLVFQRVSDVLQALPLLVLALVMTAALGPSLPNVIIAIAIPLIPTVARVIRANTLALREQPFVEAAKSIGMSEMRIALRHVLPNTLAPLIVLATAQLGSTILTEASLSFLGLGIPEPYPSWGRMLSESAAEYVRTAPWLVIFPGIAISLAVFGANLFGDALRDILDPRQRG
;
A
#
# COMPACT_ATOMS: atom_id res chain seq x y z
N MET A 1 -6.38 26.30 -5.50
CA MET A 1 -5.47 26.81 -6.52
C MET A 1 -5.06 25.73 -7.54
N ALA A 2 -4.76 24.50 -7.14
CA ALA A 2 -4.39 23.40 -8.06
C ALA A 2 -5.47 23.01 -9.11
N ALA A 3 -6.75 23.17 -8.83
CA ALA A 3 -7.84 22.84 -9.75
C ALA A 3 -7.96 23.81 -10.94
N ILE A 4 -7.55 25.07 -10.75
CA ILE A 4 -7.69 26.13 -11.77
C ILE A 4 -6.63 25.97 -12.87
N ASP A 5 -5.41 25.55 -12.52
CA ASP A 5 -4.33 25.35 -13.50
C ASP A 5 -4.54 24.13 -14.39
N PHE A 6 -5.15 23.08 -13.85
CA PHE A 6 -5.48 21.87 -14.60
C PHE A 6 -6.50 22.13 -15.72
N ASP A 7 -7.51 22.97 -15.46
CA ASP A 7 -8.50 23.38 -16.46
C ASP A 7 -7.90 24.28 -17.57
N VAL A 8 -6.85 25.04 -17.25
CA VAL A 8 -6.11 25.87 -18.22
C VAL A 8 -5.28 24.99 -19.19
N GLU A 9 -4.62 23.95 -18.68
CA GLU A 9 -3.89 22.99 -19.55
C GLU A 9 -4.84 22.19 -20.44
N LEU A 10 -5.99 21.77 -19.95
CA LEU A 10 -7.01 21.09 -20.74
C LEU A 10 -7.54 21.99 -21.86
N ARG A 11 -7.70 23.29 -21.60
CA ARG A 11 -8.08 24.28 -22.60
C ARG A 11 -7.00 24.50 -23.67
N ARG A 12 -5.71 24.54 -23.28
CA ARG A 12 -4.57 24.66 -24.19
C ARG A 12 -4.41 23.42 -25.11
N ALA A 13 -4.74 22.24 -24.61
CA ALA A 13 -4.72 20.99 -25.38
C ALA A 13 -5.91 20.82 -26.34
N GLY A 14 -6.81 21.84 -26.48
CA GLY A 14 -7.99 21.77 -27.33
C GLY A 14 -9.08 20.79 -26.82
N ALA A 15 -8.90 20.25 -25.64
CA ALA A 15 -9.83 19.33 -25.05
C ALA A 15 -10.95 20.09 -24.31
N HIS A 16 -11.95 20.59 -25.04
CA HIS A 16 -13.25 20.91 -24.48
C HIS A 16 -13.92 19.61 -23.98
N ALA A 17 -13.32 18.97 -22.98
CA ALA A 17 -13.80 17.73 -22.42
C ALA A 17 -14.93 18.02 -21.43
N THR A 18 -16.15 18.09 -21.93
CA THR A 18 -17.38 18.14 -21.16
C THR A 18 -17.71 16.83 -20.43
N GLY A 19 -16.88 15.79 -20.53
CA GLY A 19 -17.08 14.48 -19.87
C GLY A 19 -15.86 14.01 -19.11
N GLY A 20 -16.05 13.56 -17.86
CA GLY A 20 -14.97 13.02 -16.99
C GLY A 20 -14.15 11.91 -17.65
N TRP A 21 -14.78 11.09 -18.51
CA TRP A 21 -14.13 10.00 -19.24
C TRP A 21 -13.03 10.48 -20.21
N ARG A 22 -13.24 11.57 -20.95
CA ARG A 22 -12.22 12.12 -21.85
C ARG A 22 -11.00 12.65 -21.09
N ARG A 23 -11.20 13.19 -19.88
CA ARG A 23 -10.09 13.61 -18.98
C ARG A 23 -9.27 12.40 -18.54
N VAL A 24 -9.93 11.30 -18.16
CA VAL A 24 -9.26 10.06 -17.79
C VAL A 24 -8.43 9.51 -18.96
N LEU A 25 -8.99 9.45 -20.17
CA LEU A 25 -8.28 9.00 -21.36
C LEU A 25 -7.07 9.86 -21.70
N PHE A 26 -7.20 11.19 -21.60
CA PHE A 26 -6.09 12.12 -21.83
C PHE A 26 -4.94 11.90 -20.83
N LEU A 27 -5.26 11.76 -19.53
CA LEU A 27 -4.28 11.45 -18.50
C LEU A 27 -3.64 10.08 -18.70
N ALA A 28 -4.41 9.08 -19.09
CA ALA A 28 -3.90 7.74 -19.38
C ALA A 28 -2.92 7.73 -20.56
N GLN A 29 -3.17 8.54 -21.60
CA GLN A 29 -2.26 8.67 -22.74
C GLN A 29 -0.97 9.42 -22.39
N ARG A 30 -1.04 10.38 -21.48
CA ARG A 30 0.14 11.15 -21.04
C ARG A 30 1.01 10.36 -20.04
N HIS A 31 0.38 9.53 -19.22
CA HIS A 31 1.04 8.71 -18.16
C HIS A 31 0.75 7.22 -18.38
N VAL A 32 1.25 6.65 -19.46
CA VAL A 32 0.96 5.26 -19.88
C VAL A 32 1.31 4.25 -18.78
N LEU A 33 2.47 4.40 -18.13
CA LEU A 33 2.88 3.52 -17.03
C LEU A 33 1.96 3.63 -15.83
N GLY A 34 1.53 4.85 -15.49
CA GLY A 34 0.57 5.08 -14.42
C GLY A 34 -0.80 4.50 -14.72
N ALA A 35 -1.25 4.61 -15.98
CA ALA A 35 -2.49 3.98 -16.42
C ALA A 35 -2.41 2.44 -16.30
N ALA A 36 -1.29 1.84 -16.69
CA ALA A 36 -1.04 0.41 -16.49
C ALA A 36 -1.08 0.04 -15.00
N GLY A 37 -0.42 0.82 -14.12
CA GLY A 37 -0.47 0.63 -12.67
C GLY A 37 -1.89 0.70 -12.13
N LEU A 38 -2.67 1.70 -12.56
CA LEU A 38 -4.08 1.85 -12.17
C LEU A 38 -4.92 0.64 -12.60
N VAL A 39 -4.74 0.14 -13.83
CA VAL A 39 -5.45 -1.05 -14.33
C VAL A 39 -5.09 -2.27 -13.49
N ILE A 40 -3.81 -2.51 -13.23
CA ILE A 40 -3.36 -3.65 -12.40
C ILE A 40 -3.98 -3.55 -11.00
N MET A 41 -3.91 -2.38 -10.36
CA MET A 41 -4.48 -2.18 -9.03
C MET A 41 -6.00 -2.32 -9.01
N THR A 42 -6.69 -1.85 -10.06
CA THR A 42 -8.14 -2.02 -10.21
C THR A 42 -8.52 -3.50 -10.34
N VAL A 43 -7.79 -4.25 -11.18
CA VAL A 43 -7.97 -5.70 -11.31
C VAL A 43 -7.71 -6.40 -9.98
N PHE A 44 -6.66 -6.01 -9.27
CA PHE A 44 -6.32 -6.57 -7.96
C PHE A 44 -7.42 -6.32 -6.91
N VAL A 45 -7.91 -5.08 -6.81
CA VAL A 45 -9.02 -4.71 -5.92
C VAL A 45 -10.30 -5.44 -6.31
N PHE A 46 -10.62 -5.49 -7.60
CA PHE A 46 -11.78 -6.22 -8.11
C PHE A 46 -11.70 -7.71 -7.76
N THR A 47 -10.55 -8.33 -7.98
CA THR A 47 -10.30 -9.73 -7.62
C THR A 47 -10.48 -9.98 -6.12
N ALA A 48 -9.98 -9.09 -5.27
CA ALA A 48 -10.12 -9.21 -3.82
C ALA A 48 -11.57 -9.08 -3.35
N ILE A 49 -12.34 -8.14 -3.93
CA ILE A 49 -13.75 -7.93 -3.56
C ILE A 49 -14.62 -9.11 -4.03
N PHE A 50 -14.44 -9.53 -5.27
CA PHE A 50 -15.27 -10.54 -5.91
C PHE A 50 -14.66 -11.95 -5.84
N ALA A 51 -13.75 -12.21 -4.89
CA ALA A 51 -13.04 -13.46 -4.77
C ALA A 51 -13.97 -14.68 -4.73
N ASP A 52 -15.07 -14.62 -3.97
CA ASP A 52 -16.03 -15.71 -3.82
C ASP A 52 -16.80 -16.03 -5.12
N PHE A 53 -16.90 -15.05 -6.04
CA PHE A 53 -17.56 -15.23 -7.35
C PHE A 53 -16.59 -15.67 -8.45
N ILE A 54 -15.32 -15.26 -8.35
CA ILE A 54 -14.28 -15.56 -9.33
C ILE A 54 -13.67 -16.93 -9.08
N ALA A 55 -13.49 -17.30 -7.80
CA ALA A 55 -12.94 -18.58 -7.40
C ALA A 55 -13.89 -19.71 -7.81
N ARG A 56 -13.32 -20.75 -8.45
CA ARG A 56 -14.12 -21.91 -8.94
C ARG A 56 -14.36 -22.95 -7.85
N TYR A 57 -13.50 -22.95 -6.84
CA TYR A 57 -13.52 -23.89 -5.72
C TYR A 57 -13.33 -23.13 -4.41
N ASP A 58 -13.78 -23.72 -3.31
CA ASP A 58 -13.42 -23.24 -1.99
C ASP A 58 -11.90 -23.37 -1.81
N PRO A 59 -11.16 -22.29 -1.45
CA PRO A 59 -9.71 -22.31 -1.31
C PRO A 59 -9.19 -23.24 -0.20
N LEU A 60 -10.07 -23.71 0.67
CA LEU A 60 -9.74 -24.58 1.81
C LEU A 60 -10.06 -26.05 1.59
N THR A 61 -10.81 -26.38 0.54
CA THR A 61 -11.21 -27.76 0.26
C THR A 61 -10.00 -28.62 -0.11
N VAL A 62 -9.75 -29.65 0.69
CA VAL A 62 -8.65 -30.60 0.50
C VAL A 62 -9.15 -31.81 -0.32
N ASP A 63 -8.40 -32.19 -1.36
CA ASP A 63 -8.63 -33.36 -2.17
C ASP A 63 -7.31 -34.13 -2.39
N ALA A 64 -6.98 -35.01 -1.48
CA ALA A 64 -5.72 -35.76 -1.52
C ALA A 64 -5.54 -36.60 -2.81
N ALA A 65 -6.64 -36.99 -3.47
CA ALA A 65 -6.58 -37.74 -4.74
C ALA A 65 -6.05 -36.87 -5.90
N ARG A 66 -6.11 -35.56 -5.76
CA ARG A 66 -5.65 -34.57 -6.74
C ARG A 66 -4.43 -33.76 -6.26
N ALA A 67 -3.70 -34.29 -5.27
CA ALA A 67 -2.47 -33.62 -4.80
C ALA A 67 -1.47 -33.45 -5.96
N LEU A 68 -0.89 -32.24 -6.07
CA LEU A 68 0.10 -31.87 -7.09
C LEU A 68 -0.35 -32.09 -8.54
N ALA A 69 -1.67 -32.03 -8.80
CA ALA A 69 -2.18 -32.13 -10.16
C ALA A 69 -1.75 -30.92 -11.00
N ARG A 70 -1.32 -31.20 -12.24
CA ARG A 70 -0.87 -30.17 -13.18
C ARG A 70 -2.01 -29.24 -13.59
N PRO A 71 -1.69 -28.01 -14.03
CA PRO A 71 -2.67 -27.11 -14.65
C PRO A 71 -3.51 -27.81 -15.71
N SER A 72 -4.83 -27.65 -15.61
CA SER A 72 -5.82 -28.30 -16.46
C SER A 72 -7.09 -27.45 -16.56
N TRP A 73 -8.04 -27.83 -17.43
CA TRP A 73 -9.34 -27.14 -17.52
C TRP A 73 -10.15 -27.22 -16.22
N ALA A 74 -9.96 -28.27 -15.40
CA ALA A 74 -10.57 -28.37 -14.09
C ALA A 74 -9.87 -27.46 -13.07
N HIS A 75 -8.53 -27.43 -13.06
CA HIS A 75 -7.71 -26.66 -12.17
C HIS A 75 -6.75 -25.78 -12.99
N TRP A 76 -7.12 -24.55 -13.30
CA TRP A 76 -6.40 -23.66 -14.23
C TRP A 76 -4.93 -23.43 -13.86
N MET A 77 -4.64 -23.35 -12.57
CA MET A 77 -3.28 -23.19 -12.05
C MET A 77 -2.77 -24.45 -11.32
N GLY A 78 -3.45 -25.59 -11.54
CA GLY A 78 -3.12 -26.84 -10.85
C GLY A 78 -3.59 -26.88 -9.40
N THR A 79 -3.12 -27.89 -8.66
CA THR A 79 -3.43 -28.07 -7.24
C THR A 79 -2.15 -28.08 -6.41
N ASP A 80 -2.27 -27.81 -5.10
CA ASP A 80 -1.17 -27.85 -4.15
C ASP A 80 -0.94 -29.28 -3.58
N SER A 81 -0.04 -29.40 -2.60
CA SER A 81 0.30 -30.67 -1.94
C SER A 81 -0.87 -31.30 -1.18
N PHE A 82 -1.90 -30.53 -0.85
CA PHE A 82 -3.13 -30.98 -0.22
C PHE A 82 -4.27 -31.19 -1.23
N GLY A 83 -4.02 -30.97 -2.53
CA GLY A 83 -5.02 -31.02 -3.58
C GLY A 83 -5.96 -29.81 -3.63
N ARG A 84 -5.64 -28.71 -2.92
CA ARG A 84 -6.40 -27.46 -2.95
C ARG A 84 -6.15 -26.72 -4.27
N ASP A 85 -7.19 -26.07 -4.82
CA ASP A 85 -7.08 -25.34 -6.10
C ASP A 85 -6.23 -24.08 -5.98
N VAL A 86 -5.11 -24.02 -6.71
CA VAL A 86 -4.15 -22.93 -6.66
C VAL A 86 -4.75 -21.60 -7.15
N PHE A 87 -5.57 -21.64 -8.22
CA PHE A 87 -6.23 -20.43 -8.73
C PHE A 87 -7.13 -19.80 -7.67
N SER A 88 -8.01 -20.61 -7.04
CA SER A 88 -8.91 -20.12 -5.99
C SER A 88 -8.14 -19.57 -4.78
N ARG A 89 -7.01 -20.18 -4.41
CA ARG A 89 -6.13 -19.70 -3.34
C ARG A 89 -5.45 -18.40 -3.70
N ILE A 90 -5.01 -18.20 -4.94
CA ILE A 90 -4.42 -16.92 -5.40
C ILE A 90 -5.46 -15.79 -5.36
N ILE A 91 -6.68 -16.06 -5.83
CA ILE A 91 -7.78 -15.10 -5.81
C ILE A 91 -8.12 -14.65 -4.38
N HIS A 92 -8.24 -15.60 -3.44
CA HIS A 92 -8.49 -15.26 -2.03
C HIS A 92 -7.27 -14.64 -1.33
N GLY A 93 -6.06 -15.03 -1.74
CA GLY A 93 -4.83 -14.40 -1.27
C GLY A 93 -4.75 -12.90 -1.58
N ALA A 94 -5.34 -12.46 -2.71
CA ALA A 94 -5.46 -11.05 -3.05
C ALA A 94 -6.22 -10.25 -1.97
N ARG A 95 -7.28 -10.81 -1.40
CA ARG A 95 -8.06 -10.19 -0.31
C ARG A 95 -7.22 -9.97 0.94
N ILE A 96 -6.40 -10.95 1.29
CA ILE A 96 -5.50 -10.89 2.46
C ILE A 96 -4.40 -9.85 2.25
N SER A 97 -3.68 -9.92 1.13
CA SER A 97 -2.60 -8.98 0.83
C SER A 97 -3.11 -7.54 0.72
N LEU A 98 -4.31 -7.33 0.16
CA LEU A 98 -4.93 -6.00 0.10
C LEU A 98 -5.33 -5.50 1.49
N ALA A 99 -5.94 -6.36 2.33
CA ALA A 99 -6.33 -6.00 3.69
C ALA A 99 -5.12 -5.61 4.54
N VAL A 100 -4.02 -6.37 4.46
CA VAL A 100 -2.77 -6.04 5.16
C VAL A 100 -2.14 -4.78 4.59
N GLY A 101 -2.00 -4.69 3.26
CA GLY A 101 -1.39 -3.54 2.60
C GLY A 101 -2.09 -2.23 2.94
N LEU A 102 -3.41 -2.17 2.75
CA LEU A 102 -4.23 -0.98 3.06
C LEU A 102 -4.31 -0.73 4.57
N GLY A 103 -4.54 -1.78 5.37
CA GLY A 103 -4.67 -1.66 6.82
C GLY A 103 -3.39 -1.13 7.47
N SER A 104 -2.23 -1.67 7.10
CA SER A 104 -0.94 -1.21 7.63
C SER A 104 -0.60 0.21 7.18
N THR A 105 -0.84 0.52 5.90
CA THR A 105 -0.60 1.87 5.38
C THR A 105 -1.54 2.90 6.01
N ALA A 106 -2.82 2.57 6.19
CA ALA A 106 -3.79 3.46 6.82
C ALA A 106 -3.47 3.68 8.31
N LEU A 107 -3.16 2.60 9.06
CA LEU A 107 -2.84 2.69 10.47
C LEU A 107 -1.51 3.44 10.71
N GLY A 108 -0.43 3.01 10.06
CA GLY A 108 0.88 3.64 10.17
C GLY A 108 0.88 5.08 9.63
N GLY A 109 0.17 5.30 8.52
CA GLY A 109 -0.04 6.62 7.92
C GLY A 109 -0.78 7.57 8.85
N SER A 110 -1.91 7.16 9.42
CA SER A 110 -2.71 8.01 10.33
C SER A 110 -1.93 8.39 11.59
N ILE A 111 -1.27 7.43 12.23
CA ILE A 111 -0.43 7.70 13.41
C ILE A 111 0.76 8.59 13.02
N GLY A 112 1.41 8.30 11.87
CA GLY A 112 2.53 9.09 11.37
C GLY A 112 2.13 10.54 11.06
N VAL A 113 0.93 10.79 10.54
CA VAL A 113 0.38 12.15 10.35
C VAL A 113 0.23 12.87 11.67
N ILE A 114 -0.40 12.23 12.66
CA ILE A 114 -0.58 12.82 13.99
C ILE A 114 0.77 13.17 14.62
N VAL A 115 1.72 12.24 14.61
CA VAL A 115 3.07 12.43 15.15
C VAL A 115 3.81 13.52 14.40
N GLY A 116 3.82 13.49 13.05
CA GLY A 116 4.52 14.45 12.22
C GLY A 116 3.96 15.87 12.32
N LEU A 117 2.61 15.99 12.34
CA LEU A 117 1.94 17.27 12.50
C LEU A 117 2.23 17.89 13.88
N THR A 118 2.07 17.10 14.96
CA THR A 118 2.32 17.58 16.33
C THR A 118 3.78 17.93 16.55
N SER A 119 4.70 17.09 16.10
CA SER A 119 6.15 17.28 16.16
C SER A 119 6.58 18.55 15.41
N GLY A 120 6.16 18.71 14.14
CA GLY A 120 6.50 19.85 13.32
C GLY A 120 5.84 21.16 13.78
N TYR A 121 4.62 21.10 14.29
CA TYR A 121 3.86 22.28 14.68
C TYR A 121 4.26 22.82 16.07
N LEU A 122 4.35 21.96 17.09
CA LEU A 122 4.72 22.33 18.45
C LEU A 122 6.22 22.58 18.60
N SER A 123 7.05 21.86 17.84
CA SER A 123 8.52 21.98 17.92
C SER A 123 9.11 21.75 19.34
N GLY A 124 10.32 22.18 19.59
CA GLY A 124 10.95 22.13 20.90
C GLY A 124 11.16 20.71 21.43
N TRP A 125 10.89 20.48 22.72
CA TRP A 125 11.13 19.21 23.36
C TRP A 125 10.18 18.10 22.89
N VAL A 126 8.95 18.44 22.49
CA VAL A 126 7.97 17.50 21.93
C VAL A 126 8.53 16.89 20.64
N ASP A 127 9.02 17.73 19.75
CA ASP A 127 9.69 17.31 18.53
C ASP A 127 10.91 16.43 18.84
N LEU A 128 11.76 16.85 19.79
CA LEU A 128 12.94 16.10 20.18
C LEU A 128 12.59 14.67 20.61
N VAL A 129 11.58 14.49 21.46
CA VAL A 129 11.15 13.18 21.96
C VAL A 129 10.64 12.30 20.81
N PHE A 130 9.76 12.82 19.95
CA PHE A 130 9.25 12.06 18.82
C PHE A 130 10.34 11.68 17.83
N GLN A 131 11.33 12.54 17.57
CA GLN A 131 12.46 12.22 16.71
C GLN A 131 13.32 11.11 17.33
N ARG A 132 13.59 11.14 18.65
CA ARG A 132 14.37 10.07 19.33
C ARG A 132 13.67 8.72 19.26
N VAL A 133 12.35 8.67 19.49
CA VAL A 133 11.58 7.44 19.31
C VAL A 133 11.63 6.95 17.87
N SER A 134 11.48 7.87 16.91
CA SER A 134 11.58 7.57 15.47
C SER A 134 12.95 7.03 15.09
N ASP A 135 14.03 7.60 15.63
CA ASP A 135 15.40 7.16 15.37
C ASP A 135 15.64 5.74 15.89
N VAL A 136 15.12 5.41 17.08
CA VAL A 136 15.19 4.05 17.64
C VAL A 136 14.44 3.05 16.76
N LEU A 137 13.22 3.37 16.31
CA LEU A 137 12.44 2.49 15.45
C LEU A 137 13.10 2.28 14.07
N GLN A 138 13.76 3.30 13.53
CA GLN A 138 14.46 3.23 12.24
C GLN A 138 15.90 2.69 12.34
N ALA A 139 16.43 2.46 13.54
CA ALA A 139 17.71 1.80 13.73
C ALA A 139 17.68 0.34 13.23
N LEU A 140 16.50 -0.28 13.22
CA LEU A 140 16.30 -1.62 12.67
C LEU A 140 15.73 -1.55 11.25
N PRO A 141 16.17 -2.43 10.31
CA PRO A 141 15.52 -2.60 9.02
C PRO A 141 14.01 -2.91 9.22
N LEU A 142 13.15 -2.32 8.37
CA LEU A 142 11.68 -2.45 8.44
C LEU A 142 11.23 -3.91 8.59
N LEU A 143 11.76 -4.81 7.76
CA LEU A 143 11.41 -6.24 7.79
C LEU A 143 11.80 -6.89 9.12
N VAL A 144 13.00 -6.56 9.65
CA VAL A 144 13.47 -7.13 10.92
C VAL A 144 12.58 -6.68 12.08
N LEU A 145 12.23 -5.39 12.13
CA LEU A 145 11.33 -4.88 13.16
C LEU A 145 9.94 -5.52 13.05
N ALA A 146 9.40 -5.65 11.83
CA ALA A 146 8.12 -6.32 11.61
C ALA A 146 8.15 -7.80 12.02
N LEU A 147 9.25 -8.53 11.75
CA LEU A 147 9.45 -9.92 12.21
C LEU A 147 9.41 -10.03 13.74
N VAL A 148 10.17 -9.18 14.42
CA VAL A 148 10.21 -9.16 15.90
C VAL A 148 8.84 -8.85 16.47
N MET A 149 8.13 -7.85 15.90
CA MET A 149 6.79 -7.48 16.34
C MET A 149 5.78 -8.62 16.12
N THR A 150 5.82 -9.27 14.96
CA THR A 150 4.89 -10.39 14.68
C THR A 150 5.18 -11.59 15.58
N ALA A 151 6.46 -11.90 15.82
CA ALA A 151 6.85 -12.96 16.73
C ALA A 151 6.39 -12.68 18.18
N ALA A 152 6.43 -11.43 18.62
CA ALA A 152 5.99 -11.03 19.95
C ALA A 152 4.46 -11.00 20.11
N LEU A 153 3.73 -10.55 19.07
CA LEU A 153 2.26 -10.41 19.11
C LEU A 153 1.52 -11.71 18.77
N GLY A 154 2.20 -12.64 18.11
CA GLY A 154 1.61 -13.87 17.57
C GLY A 154 0.96 -13.68 16.19
N PRO A 155 0.78 -14.80 15.44
CA PRO A 155 0.28 -14.78 14.07
C PRO A 155 -1.23 -14.55 14.02
N SER A 156 -1.65 -13.38 13.53
CA SER A 156 -3.06 -13.05 13.21
C SER A 156 -3.11 -11.89 12.24
N LEU A 157 -4.21 -11.73 11.50
CA LEU A 157 -4.37 -10.62 10.57
C LEU A 157 -4.18 -9.23 11.24
N PRO A 158 -4.83 -8.93 12.40
CA PRO A 158 -4.61 -7.66 13.07
C PRO A 158 -3.16 -7.45 13.53
N ASN A 159 -2.52 -8.48 14.04
CA ASN A 159 -1.15 -8.40 14.55
C ASN A 159 -0.15 -8.16 13.42
N VAL A 160 -0.33 -8.79 12.25
CA VAL A 160 0.49 -8.54 11.06
C VAL A 160 0.32 -7.10 10.58
N ILE A 161 -0.93 -6.58 10.57
CA ILE A 161 -1.20 -5.17 10.22
C ILE A 161 -0.46 -4.23 11.19
N ILE A 162 -0.54 -4.45 12.49
CA ILE A 162 0.14 -3.64 13.51
C ILE A 162 1.65 -3.75 13.36
N ALA A 163 2.18 -4.97 13.19
CA ALA A 163 3.61 -5.22 13.05
C ALA A 163 4.24 -4.50 11.85
N ILE A 164 3.51 -4.41 10.74
CA ILE A 164 3.96 -3.66 9.56
C ILE A 164 3.70 -2.16 9.71
N ALA A 165 2.62 -1.74 10.38
CA ALA A 165 2.28 -0.33 10.56
C ALA A 165 3.30 0.41 11.44
N ILE A 166 3.80 -0.21 12.52
CA ILE A 166 4.72 0.43 13.48
C ILE A 166 5.99 0.96 12.79
N PRO A 167 6.72 0.18 11.98
CA PRO A 167 7.88 0.69 11.25
C PRO A 167 7.58 1.79 10.23
N LEU A 168 6.32 1.90 9.74
CA LEU A 168 5.92 2.94 8.79
C LEU A 168 5.70 4.30 9.46
N ILE A 169 5.32 4.33 10.75
CA ILE A 169 5.02 5.55 11.49
C ILE A 169 6.16 6.59 11.37
N PRO A 170 7.43 6.27 11.67
CA PRO A 170 8.53 7.22 11.58
C PRO A 170 8.73 7.79 10.17
N THR A 171 8.57 6.96 9.15
CA THR A 171 8.74 7.37 7.74
C THR A 171 7.70 8.43 7.35
N VAL A 172 6.43 8.18 7.68
CA VAL A 172 5.34 9.13 7.42
C VAL A 172 5.50 10.37 8.29
N ALA A 173 5.77 10.19 9.58
CA ALA A 173 5.94 11.30 10.52
C ALA A 173 7.04 12.27 10.09
N ARG A 174 8.17 11.78 9.59
CA ARG A 174 9.28 12.61 9.11
C ARG A 174 8.90 13.47 7.91
N VAL A 175 8.16 12.90 6.93
CA VAL A 175 7.69 13.64 5.75
C VAL A 175 6.66 14.70 6.15
N ILE A 176 5.68 14.35 6.95
CA ILE A 176 4.63 15.28 7.41
C ILE A 176 5.24 16.38 8.28
N ARG A 177 6.18 16.04 9.18
CA ARG A 177 6.92 17.04 9.98
C ARG A 177 7.64 18.06 9.10
N ALA A 178 8.40 17.60 8.11
CA ALA A 178 9.13 18.51 7.21
C ALA A 178 8.19 19.46 6.47
N ASN A 179 7.06 18.96 5.96
CA ASN A 179 6.04 19.78 5.32
C ASN A 179 5.38 20.76 6.32
N THR A 180 5.08 20.30 7.54
CA THR A 180 4.48 21.12 8.59
C THR A 180 5.40 22.29 8.97
N LEU A 181 6.70 22.05 9.13
CA LEU A 181 7.68 23.09 9.41
C LEU A 181 7.72 24.14 8.29
N ALA A 182 7.71 23.71 7.03
CA ALA A 182 7.70 24.62 5.89
C ALA A 182 6.40 25.43 5.77
N LEU A 183 5.25 24.81 6.05
CA LEU A 183 3.95 25.46 5.97
C LEU A 183 3.72 26.44 7.13
N ARG A 184 4.25 26.16 8.31
CA ARG A 184 4.11 27.00 9.50
C ARG A 184 4.68 28.41 9.32
N GLU A 185 5.70 28.55 8.50
CA GLU A 185 6.37 29.82 8.18
C GLU A 185 5.73 30.58 7.00
N GLN A 186 4.59 30.11 6.48
CA GLN A 186 3.92 30.73 5.35
C GLN A 186 3.05 31.93 5.77
N PRO A 187 2.92 32.98 4.93
CA PRO A 187 2.17 34.21 5.25
C PRO A 187 0.69 33.95 5.61
N PHE A 188 0.07 32.93 5.06
CA PHE A 188 -1.34 32.60 5.39
C PHE A 188 -1.49 32.08 6.84
N VAL A 189 -0.46 31.43 7.39
CA VAL A 189 -0.45 31.00 8.80
C VAL A 189 -0.28 32.20 9.72
N GLU A 190 0.61 33.14 9.36
CA GLU A 190 0.81 34.39 10.09
C GLU A 190 -0.45 35.27 10.10
N ALA A 191 -1.12 35.38 8.95
CA ALA A 191 -2.40 36.07 8.85
C ALA A 191 -3.48 35.42 9.74
N ALA A 192 -3.55 34.08 9.78
CA ALA A 192 -4.48 33.37 10.65
C ALA A 192 -4.20 33.61 12.14
N LYS A 193 -2.93 33.68 12.55
CA LYS A 193 -2.52 34.06 13.91
C LYS A 193 -2.91 35.51 14.25
N SER A 194 -2.71 36.44 13.32
CA SER A 194 -3.02 37.88 13.51
C SER A 194 -4.52 38.14 13.76
N ILE A 195 -5.42 37.31 13.23
CA ILE A 195 -6.87 37.36 13.49
C ILE A 195 -7.31 36.54 14.71
N GLY A 196 -6.34 36.07 15.52
CA GLY A 196 -6.60 35.36 16.78
C GLY A 196 -7.05 33.91 16.67
N MET A 197 -6.76 33.22 15.57
CA MET A 197 -7.07 31.78 15.46
C MET A 197 -6.18 30.96 16.41
N SER A 198 -6.79 29.97 17.09
CA SER A 198 -6.03 29.05 17.97
C SER A 198 -5.07 28.17 17.15
N GLU A 199 -3.92 27.84 17.73
CA GLU A 199 -2.86 27.01 17.09
C GLU A 199 -3.41 25.67 16.58
N MET A 200 -4.25 24.97 17.36
CA MET A 200 -4.88 23.71 16.94
C MET A 200 -5.77 23.90 15.71
N ARG A 201 -6.52 25.01 15.64
CA ARG A 201 -7.38 25.30 14.48
C ARG A 201 -6.56 25.60 13.24
N ILE A 202 -5.45 26.30 13.39
CA ILE A 202 -4.50 26.58 12.29
C ILE A 202 -3.88 25.25 11.81
N ALA A 203 -3.39 24.42 12.72
CA ALA A 203 -2.79 23.14 12.38
C ALA A 203 -3.75 22.24 11.60
N LEU A 204 -5.00 22.07 12.08
CA LEU A 204 -5.96 21.16 11.47
C LEU A 204 -6.64 21.72 10.22
N ARG A 205 -6.89 23.04 10.14
CA ARG A 205 -7.66 23.64 9.05
C ARG A 205 -6.82 24.25 7.94
N HIS A 206 -5.58 24.64 8.25
CA HIS A 206 -4.70 25.32 7.30
C HIS A 206 -3.44 24.52 6.98
N VAL A 207 -2.82 23.84 7.95
CA VAL A 207 -1.58 23.09 7.71
C VAL A 207 -1.88 21.67 7.22
N LEU A 208 -2.67 20.90 7.95
CA LEU A 208 -2.97 19.50 7.63
C LEU A 208 -3.51 19.30 6.20
N PRO A 209 -4.49 20.08 5.70
CA PRO A 209 -4.98 19.88 4.33
C PRO A 209 -3.90 20.10 3.25
N ASN A 210 -2.92 20.95 3.52
CA ASN A 210 -1.81 21.21 2.60
C ASN A 210 -0.72 20.11 2.66
N THR A 211 -0.75 19.22 3.65
CA THR A 211 0.11 18.03 3.72
C THR A 211 -0.50 16.79 3.06
N LEU A 212 -1.77 16.83 2.62
CA LEU A 212 -2.46 15.66 2.07
C LEU A 212 -1.85 15.18 0.75
N ALA A 213 -1.41 16.08 -0.14
CA ALA A 213 -0.81 15.67 -1.41
C ALA A 213 0.47 14.84 -1.19
N PRO A 214 1.48 15.30 -0.43
CA PRO A 214 2.64 14.46 -0.09
C PRO A 214 2.27 13.18 0.66
N LEU A 215 1.25 13.21 1.52
CA LEU A 215 0.78 12.02 2.23
C LEU A 215 0.23 10.96 1.28
N ILE A 216 -0.64 11.35 0.34
CA ILE A 216 -1.24 10.43 -0.63
C ILE A 216 -0.16 9.78 -1.49
N VAL A 217 0.81 10.57 -1.98
CA VAL A 217 1.95 10.07 -2.74
C VAL A 217 2.75 9.05 -1.92
N LEU A 218 3.05 9.36 -0.66
CA LEU A 218 3.80 8.47 0.21
C LEU A 218 3.01 7.19 0.52
N ALA A 219 1.71 7.31 0.81
CA ALA A 219 0.86 6.17 1.12
C ALA A 219 0.75 5.18 -0.06
N THR A 220 0.64 5.68 -1.29
CA THR A 220 0.61 4.82 -2.47
C THR A 220 1.95 4.12 -2.73
N ALA A 221 3.07 4.81 -2.55
CA ALA A 221 4.40 4.20 -2.65
C ALA A 221 4.62 3.14 -1.56
N GLN A 222 4.09 3.37 -0.35
CA GLN A 222 4.20 2.41 0.76
C GLN A 222 3.33 1.17 0.57
N LEU A 223 2.26 1.24 -0.22
CA LEU A 223 1.37 0.09 -0.45
C LEU A 223 2.11 -1.10 -1.08
N GLY A 224 2.97 -0.86 -2.08
CA GLY A 224 3.79 -1.91 -2.69
C GLY A 224 4.77 -2.53 -1.68
N SER A 225 5.43 -1.70 -0.88
CA SER A 225 6.38 -2.19 0.14
C SER A 225 5.69 -2.97 1.27
N THR A 226 4.49 -2.59 1.66
CA THR A 226 3.71 -3.32 2.69
C THR A 226 3.24 -4.68 2.19
N ILE A 227 2.78 -4.78 0.93
CA ILE A 227 2.41 -6.06 0.30
C ILE A 227 3.64 -7.00 0.25
N LEU A 228 4.80 -6.48 -0.15
CA LEU A 228 6.03 -7.27 -0.19
C LEU A 228 6.48 -7.69 1.22
N THR A 229 6.34 -6.82 2.22
CA THR A 229 6.66 -7.13 3.61
C THR A 229 5.73 -8.21 4.17
N GLU A 230 4.42 -8.13 3.90
CA GLU A 230 3.45 -9.18 4.25
C GLU A 230 3.84 -10.52 3.64
N ALA A 231 4.12 -10.53 2.33
CA ALA A 231 4.53 -11.75 1.63
C ALA A 231 5.82 -12.34 2.24
N SER A 232 6.78 -11.49 2.63
CA SER A 232 8.02 -11.90 3.29
C SER A 232 7.77 -12.49 4.69
N LEU A 233 6.91 -11.85 5.51
CA LEU A 233 6.53 -12.35 6.82
C LEU A 233 5.80 -13.69 6.71
N SER A 234 4.87 -13.81 5.76
CA SER A 234 4.13 -15.04 5.48
C SER A 234 5.04 -16.15 4.97
N PHE A 235 6.02 -15.82 4.11
CA PHE A 235 7.04 -16.75 3.64
C PHE A 235 7.90 -17.31 4.78
N LEU A 236 8.23 -16.48 5.77
CA LEU A 236 8.99 -16.88 6.97
C LEU A 236 8.13 -17.55 8.06
N GLY A 237 6.84 -17.81 7.78
CA GLY A 237 5.95 -18.48 8.70
C GLY A 237 5.35 -17.61 9.79
N LEU A 238 5.64 -16.30 9.78
CA LEU A 238 5.14 -15.32 10.75
C LEU A 238 3.97 -14.46 10.23
N GLY A 239 3.40 -14.85 9.08
CA GLY A 239 2.23 -14.19 8.50
C GLY A 239 0.92 -14.67 9.10
N ILE A 240 -0.12 -14.64 8.25
CA ILE A 240 -1.46 -15.09 8.64
C ILE A 240 -1.46 -16.62 8.78
N PRO A 241 -2.07 -17.17 9.87
CA PRO A 241 -2.06 -18.60 10.11
C PRO A 241 -2.92 -19.36 9.11
N GLU A 242 -2.62 -20.65 8.93
CA GLU A 242 -3.48 -21.57 8.19
C GLU A 242 -4.90 -21.64 8.80
N PRO A 243 -5.89 -21.98 7.99
CA PRO A 243 -5.83 -22.44 6.60
C PRO A 243 -5.92 -21.34 5.54
N TYR A 244 -5.93 -20.07 5.93
CA TYR A 244 -6.16 -18.94 5.03
C TYR A 244 -5.03 -18.80 3.99
N PRO A 245 -5.37 -18.59 2.69
CA PRO A 245 -4.38 -18.46 1.64
C PRO A 245 -3.66 -17.11 1.73
N SER A 246 -2.33 -17.13 1.77
CA SER A 246 -1.44 -15.97 1.59
C SER A 246 -0.40 -16.33 0.53
N TRP A 247 -0.10 -15.41 -0.37
CA TRP A 247 0.85 -15.68 -1.45
C TRP A 247 2.25 -16.01 -0.96
N GLY A 248 2.71 -15.32 0.10
CA GLY A 248 4.01 -15.59 0.71
C GLY A 248 4.09 -16.99 1.31
N ARG A 249 3.02 -17.43 1.96
CA ARG A 249 2.93 -18.78 2.52
C ARG A 249 2.87 -19.86 1.45
N MET A 250 2.09 -19.65 0.38
CA MET A 250 2.06 -20.54 -0.78
C MET A 250 3.46 -20.74 -1.37
N LEU A 251 4.27 -19.67 -1.42
CA LEU A 251 5.68 -19.77 -1.84
C LEU A 251 6.51 -20.58 -0.85
N SER A 252 6.38 -20.33 0.46
CA SER A 252 7.14 -21.01 1.49
C SER A 252 6.89 -22.52 1.49
N GLU A 253 5.62 -22.94 1.40
CA GLU A 253 5.21 -24.34 1.36
C GLU A 253 5.76 -25.09 0.13
N SER A 254 6.08 -24.36 -0.94
CA SER A 254 6.37 -24.96 -2.25
C SER A 254 7.80 -24.78 -2.71
N ALA A 255 8.50 -23.73 -2.26
CA ALA A 255 9.79 -23.35 -2.82
C ALA A 255 10.91 -24.36 -2.56
N ALA A 256 10.91 -25.04 -1.41
CA ALA A 256 11.97 -25.98 -1.06
C ALA A 256 11.78 -27.37 -1.70
N GLU A 257 10.54 -27.81 -1.84
CA GLU A 257 10.24 -29.22 -2.15
C GLU A 257 9.70 -29.42 -3.58
N TYR A 258 8.88 -28.47 -4.08
CA TYR A 258 8.10 -28.67 -5.29
C TYR A 258 8.54 -27.87 -6.51
N VAL A 259 9.61 -27.08 -6.45
CA VAL A 259 10.10 -26.26 -7.59
C VAL A 259 10.31 -27.08 -8.85
N ARG A 260 10.82 -28.31 -8.74
CA ARG A 260 11.10 -29.18 -9.89
C ARG A 260 9.90 -30.02 -10.34
N THR A 261 9.05 -30.43 -9.43
CA THR A 261 7.94 -31.35 -9.68
C THR A 261 6.64 -30.63 -9.97
N ALA A 262 6.40 -29.49 -9.30
CA ALA A 262 5.19 -28.68 -9.40
C ALA A 262 5.52 -27.17 -9.49
N PRO A 263 6.20 -26.70 -10.55
CA PRO A 263 6.70 -25.32 -10.65
C PRO A 263 5.58 -24.26 -10.59
N TRP A 264 4.35 -24.61 -10.95
CA TRP A 264 3.19 -23.71 -10.89
C TRP A 264 2.92 -23.20 -9.47
N LEU A 265 3.27 -23.97 -8.42
CA LEU A 265 3.09 -23.60 -7.02
C LEU A 265 3.99 -22.42 -6.60
N VAL A 266 5.08 -22.19 -7.30
CA VAL A 266 6.01 -21.09 -7.07
C VAL A 266 5.75 -19.94 -8.07
N ILE A 267 5.54 -20.28 -9.34
CA ILE A 267 5.40 -19.31 -10.42
C ILE A 267 4.16 -18.42 -10.21
N PHE A 268 2.98 -19.01 -9.97
CA PHE A 268 1.75 -18.22 -9.91
C PHE A 268 1.67 -17.30 -8.69
N PRO A 269 1.98 -17.70 -7.45
CA PRO A 269 2.04 -16.77 -6.33
C PRO A 269 3.13 -15.71 -6.50
N GLY A 270 4.29 -16.08 -7.07
CA GLY A 270 5.37 -15.15 -7.39
C GLY A 270 4.94 -14.07 -8.38
N ILE A 271 4.22 -14.44 -9.45
CA ILE A 271 3.64 -13.49 -10.40
C ILE A 271 2.60 -12.60 -9.71
N ALA A 272 1.73 -13.16 -8.87
CA ALA A 272 0.71 -12.40 -8.17
C ALA A 272 1.31 -11.31 -7.27
N ILE A 273 2.33 -11.64 -6.46
CA ILE A 273 3.08 -10.69 -5.64
C ILE A 273 3.75 -9.64 -6.53
N SER A 274 4.46 -10.06 -7.58
CA SER A 274 5.19 -9.16 -8.48
C SER A 274 4.25 -8.17 -9.16
N LEU A 275 3.11 -8.63 -9.68
CA LEU A 275 2.12 -7.76 -10.32
C LEU A 275 1.49 -6.78 -9.32
N ALA A 276 1.15 -7.21 -8.10
CA ALA A 276 0.58 -6.36 -7.08
C ALA A 276 1.56 -5.25 -6.67
N VAL A 277 2.82 -5.60 -6.40
CA VAL A 277 3.87 -4.63 -6.03
C VAL A 277 4.17 -3.69 -7.19
N PHE A 278 4.32 -4.22 -8.41
CA PHE A 278 4.60 -3.43 -9.60
C PHE A 278 3.45 -2.47 -9.91
N GLY A 279 2.20 -2.94 -9.84
CA GLY A 279 1.01 -2.12 -10.04
C GLY A 279 0.90 -0.99 -9.01
N ALA A 280 1.15 -1.28 -7.73
CA ALA A 280 1.14 -0.28 -6.66
C ALA A 280 2.22 0.79 -6.88
N ASN A 281 3.44 0.39 -7.24
CA ASN A 281 4.54 1.33 -7.49
C ASN A 281 4.28 2.21 -8.71
N LEU A 282 3.87 1.64 -9.85
CA LEU A 282 3.53 2.40 -11.04
C LEU A 282 2.39 3.40 -10.81
N PHE A 283 1.38 2.99 -10.05
CA PHE A 283 0.27 3.86 -9.69
C PHE A 283 0.73 4.99 -8.76
N GLY A 284 1.57 4.67 -7.77
CA GLY A 284 2.15 5.64 -6.84
C GLY A 284 3.01 6.68 -7.54
N ASP A 285 3.87 6.26 -8.46
CA ASP A 285 4.74 7.14 -9.25
C ASP A 285 3.92 8.10 -10.13
N ALA A 286 2.90 7.59 -10.81
CA ALA A 286 2.01 8.44 -11.61
C ALA A 286 1.23 9.45 -10.76
N LEU A 287 0.79 9.04 -9.57
CA LEU A 287 0.10 9.94 -8.66
C LEU A 287 1.04 11.02 -8.14
N ARG A 288 2.29 10.68 -7.89
CA ARG A 288 3.35 11.65 -7.54
C ARG A 288 3.53 12.67 -8.66
N ASP A 289 3.68 12.23 -9.91
CA ASP A 289 3.87 13.12 -11.06
C ASP A 289 2.69 14.08 -11.26
N ILE A 290 1.46 13.59 -11.07
CA ILE A 290 0.23 14.40 -11.19
C ILE A 290 0.11 15.41 -10.04
N LEU A 291 0.52 15.04 -8.83
CA LEU A 291 0.38 15.89 -7.63
C LEU A 291 1.58 16.81 -7.39
N ASP A 292 2.72 16.61 -8.09
CA ASP A 292 3.91 17.45 -7.92
C ASP A 292 3.73 18.81 -8.63
N PRO A 293 3.66 19.95 -7.86
CA PRO A 293 3.50 21.28 -8.45
C PRO A 293 4.70 21.72 -9.29
N ARG A 294 5.89 21.15 -9.07
CA ARG A 294 7.14 21.55 -9.74
C ARG A 294 7.24 21.08 -11.19
N GLN A 295 6.47 20.09 -11.59
CA GLN A 295 6.43 19.60 -12.97
C GLN A 295 5.49 20.40 -13.88
N ARG A 296 4.86 21.46 -13.35
CA ARG A 296 3.89 22.29 -14.07
C ARG A 296 4.49 23.62 -14.60
N GLY A 297 5.83 23.76 -14.55
CA GLY A 297 6.56 24.92 -15.07
C GLY A 297 7.04 24.73 -16.51
#